data_d41419233016c60e00bccaee66999e04
#
_entry.id   d41419233016c60e00bccaee66999e04
#
_cell.length_a   1.000
_cell.length_b   1.000
_cell.length_c   1.000
_cell.angle_alpha   90.00
_cell.angle_beta   90.00
_cell.angle_gamma   90.00
#
_symmetry.space_group_name_H-M   'P 1'
#
loop_
_entity.id
_entity.type
_entity.pdbx_description
1 polymer ?
#
loop_
_entity_poly.entity_id
_entity_poly.type
_entity_poly.pdbx_seq_one_letter_code
_entity_poly.pdbx_strand_id
1 'polypeptide(L)'
;MQVYRDTDPNPSGRTRLTSLSPSVTSYTDNNAQAGTTYYYWIKFGANGSNYNSGAASAVIANTGNDDEGCGSDVCLTATANIGSIGLSWGSSAALTSVQIYRDTDSNPSGRTRIASLSTSATSFTDSTTAVGTTYYYWVKYGLNGSQLNSNVASATALQNNTGNASCPGETSGETAATVYYVTPNGSASASGNSFASAMDIDTALSIVGAGQMILMQPGTYTVAYSAGNKNTKVLSRSGAAGAPIKMVAANCGRAVFDFSFPEREWVQDSYGFFLTGDYWYFKGIEITRAGYQGVYVTGAHNTFENCAFYYNRNTGLEINKGGSYTTVINSDAYRNYDPKKNGSMADGFGPKQTQGPGNKFIGCRAWENSDDGFDLYDSPEEVTIENSWAFRNGVDVWGYGGFAGNGNGFKLGGNHVAANNRITNSVAFGNPVKGFDQNNNAGGITVLNCTAYANGTNYGFGNNLNSGEQHYFRNNVSVSGAVNISNADNKYNSWNGGVTASTADFENVDLSKATAARNIDGSLPNNGLFRLKSGSDLIDAGVEVGLPSNGSAPDMGAFEAN
;
A
#
# COMPACT_ATOMS: atom_id res chain seq x y z
N MET A 1 20.09 -16.44 23.33
CA MET A 1 18.75 -16.70 22.81
C MET A 1 18.60 -18.17 22.40
N GLN A 2 17.39 -18.71 22.45
CA GLN A 2 17.09 -20.08 22.02
C GLN A 2 15.79 -20.05 21.22
N VAL A 3 15.73 -20.76 20.09
CA VAL A 3 14.55 -20.87 19.22
C VAL A 3 13.88 -22.21 19.47
N TYR A 4 12.58 -22.21 19.68
CA TYR A 4 11.74 -23.39 19.90
C TYR A 4 10.64 -23.49 18.85
N ARG A 5 10.19 -24.71 18.55
CA ARG A 5 9.11 -25.01 17.60
C ARG A 5 8.17 -26.08 18.17
N ASP A 6 6.89 -25.97 17.84
CA ASP A 6 5.87 -27.00 18.05
C ASP A 6 4.83 -26.97 16.92
N THR A 7 3.94 -27.94 16.88
CA THR A 7 2.79 -28.00 15.96
C THR A 7 1.49 -27.51 16.60
N ASP A 8 1.51 -27.13 17.86
CA ASP A 8 0.37 -26.51 18.56
C ASP A 8 0.80 -25.18 19.25
N PRO A 9 -0.16 -24.30 19.58
CA PRO A 9 0.14 -22.99 20.16
C PRO A 9 0.49 -23.03 21.66
N ASN A 10 0.43 -24.20 22.30
CA ASN A 10 0.78 -24.34 23.70
C ASN A 10 2.30 -24.43 23.85
N PRO A 11 2.95 -23.60 24.67
CA PRO A 11 4.40 -23.65 24.85
C PRO A 11 4.91 -24.88 25.63
N SER A 12 4.02 -25.74 26.12
CA SER A 12 4.33 -26.98 26.83
C SER A 12 4.71 -28.08 25.84
N GLY A 13 5.88 -28.65 25.93
CA GLY A 13 6.32 -29.74 25.03
C GLY A 13 7.14 -29.29 23.81
N ARG A 14 7.23 -28.00 23.53
CA ARG A 14 7.96 -27.46 22.37
C ARG A 14 9.41 -27.93 22.29
N THR A 15 9.86 -28.19 21.09
CA THR A 15 11.23 -28.67 20.80
C THR A 15 12.16 -27.47 20.55
N ARG A 16 13.33 -27.48 21.20
CA ARG A 16 14.37 -26.48 20.91
C ARG A 16 15.06 -26.79 19.59
N LEU A 17 15.01 -25.88 18.65
CA LEU A 17 15.69 -25.99 17.37
C LEU A 17 17.16 -25.61 17.46
N THR A 18 17.46 -24.49 18.13
CA THR A 18 18.82 -23.96 18.19
C THR A 18 19.05 -23.03 19.38
N SER A 19 20.33 -22.73 19.62
CA SER A 19 20.78 -21.64 20.49
C SER A 19 21.61 -20.67 19.70
N LEU A 20 21.31 -19.39 19.80
CA LEU A 20 21.89 -18.29 19.02
C LEU A 20 22.59 -17.28 19.92
N SER A 21 23.58 -16.58 19.40
CA SER A 21 24.16 -15.40 20.05
C SER A 21 23.09 -14.32 20.28
N PRO A 22 23.19 -13.50 21.34
CA PRO A 22 22.28 -12.38 21.56
C PRO A 22 22.22 -11.33 20.42
N SER A 23 23.26 -11.26 19.61
CA SER A 23 23.35 -10.34 18.46
C SER A 23 22.65 -10.84 17.19
N VAL A 24 22.21 -12.10 17.14
CA VAL A 24 21.53 -12.68 15.98
C VAL A 24 20.07 -12.24 15.97
N THR A 25 19.62 -11.66 14.88
CA THR A 25 18.26 -11.11 14.71
C THR A 25 17.35 -11.97 13.82
N SER A 26 17.88 -13.03 13.18
CA SER A 26 17.12 -13.91 12.29
C SER A 26 17.54 -15.37 12.44
N TYR A 27 16.61 -16.29 12.14
CA TYR A 27 16.85 -17.72 12.07
C TYR A 27 15.93 -18.35 11.02
N THR A 28 16.46 -19.22 10.17
CA THR A 28 15.69 -19.97 9.19
C THR A 28 15.58 -21.43 9.60
N ASP A 29 14.37 -21.94 9.72
CA ASP A 29 14.11 -23.34 10.00
C ASP A 29 13.99 -24.13 8.68
N ASN A 30 15.09 -24.70 8.24
CA ASN A 30 15.16 -25.50 7.01
C ASN A 30 14.54 -26.90 7.14
N ASN A 31 14.07 -27.30 8.33
CA ASN A 31 13.48 -28.61 8.58
C ASN A 31 11.95 -28.53 8.78
N ALA A 32 11.34 -27.40 8.52
CA ALA A 32 9.89 -27.29 8.51
C ALA A 32 9.31 -28.00 7.28
N GLN A 33 8.25 -28.77 7.46
CA GLN A 33 7.59 -29.49 6.37
C GLN A 33 6.48 -28.64 5.75
N ALA A 34 6.39 -28.66 4.43
CA ALA A 34 5.33 -27.99 3.70
C ALA A 34 3.95 -28.52 4.13
N GLY A 35 2.96 -27.64 4.20
CA GLY A 35 1.61 -27.96 4.63
C GLY A 35 1.41 -28.11 6.14
N THR A 36 2.47 -28.06 6.95
CA THR A 36 2.38 -28.17 8.40
C THR A 36 2.47 -26.78 9.03
N THR A 37 1.50 -26.42 9.88
CA THR A 37 1.57 -25.20 10.68
C THR A 37 2.49 -25.43 11.87
N TYR A 38 3.52 -24.61 11.98
CA TYR A 38 4.41 -24.61 13.12
C TYR A 38 4.27 -23.34 13.93
N TYR A 39 4.45 -23.46 15.25
CA TYR A 39 4.50 -22.38 16.21
C TYR A 39 5.93 -22.24 16.72
N TYR A 40 6.43 -20.99 16.81
CA TYR A 40 7.80 -20.69 17.19
C TYR A 40 7.83 -19.76 18.38
N TRP A 41 8.82 -19.96 19.25
CA TRP A 41 9.10 -19.09 20.41
C TRP A 41 10.59 -18.81 20.50
N ILE A 42 10.91 -17.62 20.98
CA ILE A 42 12.27 -17.27 21.38
C ILE A 42 12.33 -17.24 22.91
N LYS A 43 13.22 -18.04 23.49
CA LYS A 43 13.59 -17.91 24.90
C LYS A 43 14.87 -17.09 25.01
N PHE A 44 14.88 -16.04 25.81
CA PHE A 44 16.01 -15.13 25.94
C PHE A 44 16.22 -14.72 27.40
N GLY A 45 17.48 -14.43 27.74
CA GLY A 45 17.85 -13.88 29.03
C GLY A 45 18.00 -12.37 28.97
N ALA A 46 17.44 -11.66 29.93
CA ALA A 46 17.64 -10.23 30.14
C ALA A 46 17.62 -9.92 31.66
N ASN A 47 18.50 -9.05 32.11
CA ASN A 47 18.58 -8.62 33.53
C ASN A 47 18.59 -9.78 34.55
N GLY A 48 19.34 -10.86 34.24
CA GLY A 48 19.45 -12.03 35.09
C GLY A 48 18.25 -12.99 35.10
N SER A 49 17.21 -12.72 34.33
CA SER A 49 16.01 -13.53 34.21
C SER A 49 15.83 -14.11 32.81
N ASN A 50 15.09 -15.24 32.71
CA ASN A 50 14.73 -15.83 31.42
C ASN A 50 13.29 -15.47 31.04
N TYR A 51 13.10 -15.07 29.80
CA TYR A 51 11.82 -14.69 29.22
C TYR A 51 11.52 -15.56 28.00
N ASN A 52 10.23 -15.62 27.63
CA ASN A 52 9.79 -16.20 26.37
C ASN A 52 9.07 -15.13 25.56
N SER A 53 9.25 -15.15 24.23
CA SER A 53 8.38 -14.41 23.32
C SER A 53 6.95 -14.98 23.34
N GLY A 54 6.00 -14.27 22.79
CA GLY A 54 4.75 -14.85 22.31
C GLY A 54 5.02 -15.92 21.24
N ALA A 55 4.02 -16.75 20.97
CA ALA A 55 4.07 -17.69 19.86
C ALA A 55 3.92 -16.92 18.52
N ALA A 56 4.77 -17.26 17.55
CA ALA A 56 4.57 -16.87 16.15
C ALA A 56 4.31 -18.14 15.34
N SER A 57 3.31 -18.16 14.47
CA SER A 57 3.01 -19.32 13.62
C SER A 57 3.40 -19.05 12.17
N ALA A 58 3.88 -20.11 11.51
CA ALA A 58 4.16 -20.12 10.10
C ALA A 58 3.82 -21.48 9.49
N VAL A 59 3.38 -21.48 8.25
CA VAL A 59 3.21 -22.67 7.41
C VAL A 59 4.02 -22.45 6.13
N ILE A 60 4.83 -23.42 5.76
CA ILE A 60 5.42 -23.42 4.43
C ILE A 60 4.30 -23.80 3.46
N ALA A 61 3.95 -22.89 2.55
CA ALA A 61 3.07 -23.22 1.46
C ALA A 61 3.66 -24.40 0.68
N ASN A 62 2.83 -25.37 0.30
CA ASN A 62 3.23 -26.36 -0.69
C ASN A 62 3.46 -25.59 -2.00
N THR A 63 4.67 -25.14 -2.25
CA THR A 63 5.10 -24.72 -3.57
C THR A 63 5.32 -25.98 -4.40
N GLY A 64 4.25 -26.54 -4.89
CA GLY A 64 4.33 -27.49 -5.98
C GLY A 64 4.88 -26.73 -7.18
N ASN A 65 6.14 -26.94 -7.47
CA ASN A 65 6.70 -26.61 -8.77
C ASN A 65 5.94 -27.37 -9.83
N ASP A 66 5.70 -26.66 -10.90
CA ASP A 66 5.43 -27.05 -12.28
C ASP A 66 5.52 -28.54 -12.62
N ASP A 67 4.48 -29.02 -13.32
CA ASP A 67 4.47 -30.16 -14.26
C ASP A 67 4.56 -31.62 -13.75
N GLU A 68 4.38 -31.92 -12.46
CA GLU A 68 4.04 -33.30 -12.10
C GLU A 68 2.78 -33.36 -11.22
N GLY A 69 1.60 -33.30 -11.90
CA GLY A 69 0.47 -34.10 -11.48
C GLY A 69 -0.32 -33.68 -10.25
N CYS A 70 -1.06 -32.56 -10.28
CA CYS A 70 -2.23 -32.42 -9.37
C CYS A 70 -3.37 -33.41 -9.71
N GLY A 71 -3.18 -34.26 -10.72
CA GLY A 71 -4.14 -35.29 -11.13
C GLY A 71 -5.39 -34.76 -11.87
N SER A 72 -5.40 -33.48 -12.24
CA SER A 72 -6.50 -32.84 -12.98
C SER A 72 -5.96 -31.83 -13.99
N ASP A 73 -6.75 -31.56 -15.07
CA ASP A 73 -6.39 -30.58 -16.10
C ASP A 73 -6.39 -29.14 -15.62
N VAL A 74 -6.92 -28.89 -14.43
CA VAL A 74 -6.94 -27.58 -13.74
C VAL A 74 -6.37 -27.75 -12.34
N CYS A 75 -5.20 -27.18 -12.10
CA CYS A 75 -4.52 -27.22 -10.81
C CYS A 75 -4.83 -25.97 -10.01
N LEU A 76 -5.63 -26.14 -8.96
CA LEU A 76 -6.08 -25.07 -8.08
C LEU A 76 -5.13 -24.88 -6.89
N THR A 77 -4.77 -23.62 -6.64
CA THR A 77 -4.06 -23.18 -5.42
C THR A 77 -4.95 -22.20 -4.66
N ALA A 78 -4.96 -22.31 -3.33
CA ALA A 78 -5.64 -21.37 -2.43
C ALA A 78 -4.61 -20.67 -1.53
N THR A 79 -4.65 -19.36 -1.51
CA THR A 79 -3.73 -18.52 -0.71
C THR A 79 -4.53 -17.76 0.33
N ALA A 80 -4.11 -17.90 1.59
CA ALA A 80 -4.70 -17.16 2.69
C ALA A 80 -4.35 -15.67 2.58
N ASN A 81 -5.37 -14.81 2.56
CA ASN A 81 -5.25 -13.36 2.64
C ASN A 81 -6.04 -12.85 3.85
N ILE A 82 -5.74 -11.63 4.26
CA ILE A 82 -6.48 -10.96 5.32
C ILE A 82 -7.95 -10.74 4.88
N GLY A 83 -8.88 -11.30 5.62
CA GLY A 83 -10.32 -11.18 5.35
C GLY A 83 -10.78 -11.79 4.02
N SER A 84 -9.91 -12.52 3.33
CA SER A 84 -10.23 -13.16 2.05
C SER A 84 -9.34 -14.37 1.76
N ILE A 85 -9.70 -15.15 0.77
CA ILE A 85 -8.84 -16.22 0.24
C ILE A 85 -8.71 -16.02 -1.26
N GLY A 86 -7.46 -15.87 -1.72
CA GLY A 86 -7.11 -15.81 -3.13
C GLY A 86 -7.03 -17.22 -3.72
N LEU A 87 -7.64 -17.42 -4.88
CA LEU A 87 -7.59 -18.64 -5.65
C LEU A 87 -6.88 -18.38 -6.97
N SER A 88 -5.98 -19.26 -7.38
CA SER A 88 -5.36 -19.22 -8.70
C SER A 88 -5.28 -20.61 -9.29
N TRP A 89 -5.39 -20.71 -10.62
CA TRP A 89 -5.30 -21.96 -11.35
C TRP A 89 -4.78 -21.75 -12.76
N GLY A 90 -4.13 -22.78 -13.28
CA GLY A 90 -3.75 -22.88 -14.67
C GLY A 90 -4.52 -24.00 -15.37
N SER A 91 -4.66 -23.91 -16.69
CA SER A 91 -5.16 -24.97 -17.54
C SER A 91 -4.38 -24.99 -18.85
N SER A 92 -3.96 -26.16 -19.29
CA SER A 92 -3.30 -26.35 -20.59
C SER A 92 -4.27 -26.38 -21.78
N ALA A 93 -5.58 -26.45 -21.51
CA ALA A 93 -6.63 -26.55 -22.50
C ALA A 93 -7.69 -25.44 -22.38
N ALA A 94 -8.38 -25.12 -23.47
CA ALA A 94 -9.48 -24.15 -23.48
C ALA A 94 -10.70 -24.72 -22.74
N LEU A 95 -11.10 -24.03 -21.69
CA LEU A 95 -12.25 -24.39 -20.86
C LEU A 95 -13.56 -23.88 -21.47
N THR A 96 -14.65 -24.61 -21.26
CA THR A 96 -16.00 -24.22 -21.72
C THR A 96 -16.90 -23.70 -20.60
N SER A 97 -16.53 -23.90 -19.35
CA SER A 97 -17.14 -23.28 -18.15
C SER A 97 -16.16 -23.25 -17.01
N VAL A 98 -16.29 -22.25 -16.09
CA VAL A 98 -15.51 -22.13 -14.85
C VAL A 98 -16.43 -21.72 -13.72
N GLN A 99 -16.49 -22.52 -12.67
CA GLN A 99 -17.31 -22.27 -11.47
C GLN A 99 -16.50 -22.55 -10.21
N ILE A 100 -16.62 -21.69 -9.23
CA ILE A 100 -15.92 -21.83 -7.94
C ILE A 100 -16.90 -22.39 -6.90
N TYR A 101 -16.46 -23.43 -6.22
CA TYR A 101 -17.18 -24.06 -5.12
C TYR A 101 -16.37 -23.95 -3.82
N ARG A 102 -17.07 -23.85 -2.70
CA ARG A 102 -16.48 -23.71 -1.35
C ARG A 102 -17.22 -24.59 -0.35
N ASP A 103 -16.46 -25.14 0.61
CA ASP A 103 -16.99 -25.80 1.80
C ASP A 103 -16.09 -25.49 3.02
N THR A 104 -16.50 -25.91 4.21
CA THR A 104 -15.71 -25.88 5.45
C THR A 104 -15.03 -27.21 5.76
N ASP A 105 -15.22 -28.23 4.95
CA ASP A 105 -14.50 -29.50 5.01
C ASP A 105 -13.99 -29.93 3.62
N SER A 106 -13.13 -30.94 3.59
CA SER A 106 -12.49 -31.43 2.36
C SER A 106 -13.37 -32.40 1.54
N ASN A 107 -14.59 -32.71 2.02
CA ASN A 107 -15.52 -33.58 1.29
C ASN A 107 -16.24 -32.74 0.20
N PRO A 108 -16.17 -33.11 -1.07
CA PRO A 108 -16.86 -32.35 -2.13
C PRO A 108 -18.39 -32.45 -2.11
N SER A 109 -18.95 -33.28 -1.22
CA SER A 109 -20.41 -33.42 -1.02
C SER A 109 -20.95 -32.26 -0.20
N GLY A 110 -21.91 -31.53 -0.72
CA GLY A 110 -22.54 -30.40 0.02
C GLY A 110 -21.93 -29.03 -0.25
N ARG A 111 -20.77 -28.98 -0.93
CA ARG A 111 -20.10 -27.70 -1.25
C ARG A 111 -21.02 -26.71 -1.99
N THR A 112 -20.90 -25.44 -1.66
CA THR A 112 -21.70 -24.35 -2.23
C THR A 112 -20.97 -23.68 -3.39
N ARG A 113 -21.67 -23.43 -4.50
CA ARG A 113 -21.13 -22.60 -5.58
C ARG A 113 -21.15 -21.14 -5.19
N ILE A 114 -19.98 -20.51 -5.17
CA ILE A 114 -19.82 -19.10 -4.79
C ILE A 114 -19.59 -18.16 -5.98
N ALA A 115 -19.15 -18.68 -7.14
CA ALA A 115 -18.99 -17.88 -8.36
C ALA A 115 -19.15 -18.72 -9.63
N SER A 116 -19.52 -18.02 -10.72
CA SER A 116 -19.39 -18.50 -12.11
C SER A 116 -18.61 -17.44 -12.88
N LEU A 117 -17.53 -17.84 -13.54
CA LEU A 117 -16.55 -16.93 -14.12
C LEU A 117 -16.45 -17.11 -15.64
N SER A 118 -15.79 -16.15 -16.29
CA SER A 118 -15.36 -16.30 -17.69
C SER A 118 -14.48 -17.53 -17.85
N THR A 119 -14.55 -18.19 -19.01
CA THR A 119 -13.71 -19.34 -19.35
C THR A 119 -12.22 -19.01 -19.45
N SER A 120 -11.87 -17.73 -19.58
CA SER A 120 -10.49 -17.20 -19.55
C SER A 120 -10.00 -16.81 -18.16
N ALA A 121 -10.84 -16.92 -17.11
CA ALA A 121 -10.42 -16.59 -15.75
C ALA A 121 -9.42 -17.62 -15.21
N THR A 122 -8.35 -17.14 -14.62
CA THR A 122 -7.30 -17.94 -13.97
C THR A 122 -7.17 -17.66 -12.48
N SER A 123 -8.01 -16.77 -11.94
CA SER A 123 -8.01 -16.42 -10.51
C SER A 123 -9.40 -15.97 -10.03
N PHE A 124 -9.60 -16.04 -8.71
CA PHE A 124 -10.78 -15.53 -8.02
C PHE A 124 -10.41 -15.18 -6.59
N THR A 125 -10.99 -14.13 -6.02
CA THR A 125 -10.83 -13.81 -4.60
C THR A 125 -12.17 -13.97 -3.89
N ASP A 126 -12.21 -14.87 -2.90
CA ASP A 126 -13.35 -15.02 -2.02
C ASP A 126 -13.20 -14.05 -0.83
N SER A 127 -13.91 -12.92 -0.90
CA SER A 127 -13.98 -11.90 0.15
C SER A 127 -15.12 -12.13 1.15
N THR A 128 -15.86 -13.25 1.04
CA THR A 128 -16.97 -13.58 1.94
C THR A 128 -16.57 -14.57 3.04
N THR A 129 -15.27 -14.75 3.25
CA THR A 129 -14.73 -15.70 4.22
C THR A 129 -14.80 -15.15 5.65
N ALA A 130 -15.16 -16.01 6.59
CA ALA A 130 -15.03 -15.71 8.02
C ALA A 130 -13.58 -15.94 8.46
N VAL A 131 -13.03 -14.97 9.13
CA VAL A 131 -11.66 -14.98 9.67
C VAL A 131 -11.45 -16.17 10.60
N GLY A 132 -10.27 -16.80 10.50
CA GLY A 132 -9.92 -17.97 11.32
C GLY A 132 -10.60 -19.26 10.87
N THR A 133 -11.46 -19.21 9.87
CA THR A 133 -12.15 -20.38 9.32
C THR A 133 -11.35 -20.93 8.14
N THR A 134 -11.07 -22.23 8.15
CA THR A 134 -10.48 -22.93 7.01
C THR A 134 -11.58 -23.26 6.01
N TYR A 135 -11.37 -22.84 4.77
CA TYR A 135 -12.25 -23.17 3.66
C TYR A 135 -11.52 -24.05 2.66
N TYR A 136 -12.28 -24.96 2.05
CA TYR A 136 -11.85 -25.85 0.98
C TYR A 136 -12.53 -25.42 -0.31
N TYR A 137 -11.76 -25.40 -1.41
CA TYR A 137 -12.20 -24.91 -2.71
C TYR A 137 -12.00 -25.92 -3.81
N TRP A 138 -12.86 -25.83 -4.82
CA TRP A 138 -12.77 -26.57 -6.08
C TRP A 138 -13.14 -25.63 -7.23
N VAL A 139 -12.41 -25.75 -8.33
CA VAL A 139 -12.85 -25.24 -9.63
C VAL A 139 -13.58 -26.37 -10.34
N LYS A 140 -14.88 -26.20 -10.59
CA LYS A 140 -15.63 -27.06 -11.49
C LYS A 140 -15.57 -26.44 -12.88
N TYR A 141 -15.08 -27.19 -13.87
CA TYR A 141 -14.83 -26.68 -15.20
C TYR A 141 -15.36 -27.62 -16.30
N GLY A 142 -15.70 -27.04 -17.43
CA GLY A 142 -16.09 -27.79 -18.66
C GLY A 142 -14.87 -27.98 -19.53
N LEU A 143 -14.63 -29.23 -19.96
CA LEU A 143 -13.59 -29.58 -20.91
C LEU A 143 -14.04 -30.73 -21.79
N ASN A 144 -13.90 -30.60 -23.11
CA ASN A 144 -14.25 -31.65 -24.10
C ASN A 144 -15.66 -32.24 -23.90
N GLY A 145 -16.65 -31.38 -23.56
CA GLY A 145 -18.04 -31.78 -23.33
C GLY A 145 -18.34 -32.41 -21.98
N SER A 146 -17.34 -32.60 -21.14
CA SER A 146 -17.47 -33.14 -19.78
C SER A 146 -17.36 -32.04 -18.72
N GLN A 147 -18.00 -32.26 -17.55
CA GLN A 147 -17.84 -31.40 -16.36
C GLN A 147 -16.88 -32.08 -15.37
N LEU A 148 -15.75 -31.45 -15.11
CA LEU A 148 -14.67 -31.99 -14.29
C LEU A 148 -14.44 -31.07 -13.06
N ASN A 149 -13.61 -31.54 -12.13
CA ASN A 149 -13.20 -30.74 -10.97
C ASN A 149 -11.68 -30.69 -10.88
N SER A 150 -11.16 -29.57 -10.39
CA SER A 150 -9.76 -29.44 -9.96
C SER A 150 -9.47 -30.34 -8.74
N ASN A 151 -8.20 -30.38 -8.35
CA ASN A 151 -7.83 -30.77 -7.00
C ASN A 151 -8.57 -29.89 -5.96
N VAL A 152 -8.69 -30.40 -4.74
CA VAL A 152 -9.08 -29.57 -3.60
C VAL A 152 -7.90 -28.69 -3.19
N ALA A 153 -8.15 -27.41 -2.95
CA ALA A 153 -7.20 -26.50 -2.33
C ALA A 153 -7.84 -25.88 -1.10
N SER A 154 -7.08 -25.66 -0.03
CA SER A 154 -7.62 -25.08 1.19
C SER A 154 -6.73 -23.96 1.70
N ALA A 155 -7.36 -22.97 2.34
CA ALA A 155 -6.68 -21.93 3.08
C ALA A 155 -7.56 -21.49 4.26
N THR A 156 -6.93 -21.00 5.31
CA THR A 156 -7.62 -20.36 6.43
C THR A 156 -7.63 -18.87 6.17
N ALA A 157 -8.82 -18.26 6.09
CA ALA A 157 -8.91 -16.81 5.97
C ALA A 157 -8.18 -16.17 7.15
N LEU A 158 -7.12 -15.44 6.82
CA LEU A 158 -6.33 -14.81 7.85
C LEU A 158 -7.18 -13.75 8.55
N GLN A 159 -7.15 -13.77 9.85
CA GLN A 159 -7.53 -12.60 10.62
C GLN A 159 -6.66 -11.46 10.12
N ASN A 160 -7.17 -10.26 10.12
CA ASN A 160 -6.33 -9.08 10.08
C ASN A 160 -5.50 -9.03 11.39
N ASN A 161 -4.77 -10.12 11.61
CA ASN A 161 -3.60 -10.14 12.44
C ASN A 161 -2.50 -9.53 11.55
N THR A 162 -2.56 -8.23 11.33
CA THR A 162 -1.32 -7.47 11.25
C THR A 162 -0.60 -7.82 12.53
N GLY A 163 0.10 -8.90 12.44
CA GLY A 163 0.89 -9.65 13.38
C GLY A 163 0.84 -9.16 14.79
N ASN A 164 -0.13 -9.53 15.53
CA ASN A 164 -0.09 -9.06 16.88
C ASN A 164 0.52 -10.01 17.88
N ALA A 165 1.77 -10.37 17.65
CA ALA A 165 2.66 -10.66 18.77
C ALA A 165 3.21 -9.38 19.43
N SER A 166 3.03 -8.21 18.83
CA SER A 166 3.62 -6.94 19.32
C SER A 166 2.64 -5.77 19.49
N CYS A 167 1.36 -5.95 19.18
CA CYS A 167 0.31 -4.99 19.56
C CYS A 167 -0.61 -5.64 20.60
N PRO A 168 -0.17 -5.81 21.85
CA PRO A 168 -0.96 -6.48 22.86
C PRO A 168 -2.14 -5.63 23.30
N GLY A 169 -3.33 -6.18 23.20
CA GLY A 169 -4.53 -5.61 23.78
C GLY A 169 -4.92 -4.25 23.23
N GLU A 170 -5.18 -3.30 24.09
CA GLU A 170 -5.70 -1.96 23.80
C GLU A 170 -4.60 -0.95 23.42
N THR A 171 -3.44 -1.39 22.88
CA THR A 171 -2.33 -0.49 22.54
C THR A 171 -2.08 -0.46 21.03
N SER A 172 -1.46 0.60 20.56
CA SER A 172 -1.02 0.77 19.16
C SER A 172 0.50 0.85 19.03
N GLY A 173 1.24 0.63 20.12
CA GLY A 173 2.65 0.97 20.25
C GLY A 173 2.89 2.47 20.48
N GLU A 174 1.83 3.30 20.39
CA GLU A 174 1.89 4.73 20.63
C GLU A 174 1.58 5.08 22.10
N THR A 175 2.18 6.14 22.61
CA THR A 175 1.94 6.64 23.97
C THR A 175 1.36 8.06 23.94
N ALA A 176 0.51 8.39 24.91
CA ALA A 176 -0.04 9.72 25.13
C ALA A 176 -0.33 9.94 26.61
N ALA A 177 -0.39 11.21 27.04
CA ALA A 177 -0.73 11.58 28.42
C ALA A 177 -2.18 11.23 28.78
N THR A 178 -3.08 11.32 27.80
CA THR A 178 -4.50 10.95 27.93
C THR A 178 -4.92 10.20 26.68
N VAL A 179 -5.68 9.11 26.87
CA VAL A 179 -6.19 8.28 25.78
C VAL A 179 -7.71 8.28 25.85
N TYR A 180 -8.35 8.62 24.74
CA TYR A 180 -9.78 8.50 24.52
C TYR A 180 -10.06 7.29 23.64
N TYR A 181 -10.77 6.31 24.18
CA TYR A 181 -11.13 5.08 23.49
C TYR A 181 -12.41 5.29 22.68
N VAL A 182 -12.35 4.99 21.39
CA VAL A 182 -13.43 5.18 20.43
C VAL A 182 -13.74 3.88 19.71
N THR A 183 -15.03 3.55 19.56
CA THR A 183 -15.49 2.40 18.78
C THR A 183 -16.50 2.84 17.72
N PRO A 184 -16.77 2.02 16.68
CA PRO A 184 -17.80 2.34 15.69
C PRO A 184 -19.19 2.63 16.27
N ASN A 185 -19.50 2.03 17.41
CA ASN A 185 -20.79 2.16 18.12
C ASN A 185 -20.61 2.87 19.48
N GLY A 186 -19.61 3.71 19.63
CA GLY A 186 -19.36 4.48 20.85
C GLY A 186 -20.50 5.45 21.17
N SER A 187 -20.58 5.89 22.41
CA SER A 187 -21.65 6.78 22.89
C SER A 187 -21.11 8.14 23.31
N ALA A 188 -21.80 9.22 22.93
CA ALA A 188 -21.46 10.58 23.34
C ALA A 188 -21.46 10.78 24.89
N SER A 189 -22.20 9.96 25.61
CA SER A 189 -22.28 10.02 27.08
C SER A 189 -21.26 9.11 27.79
N ALA A 190 -20.48 8.30 27.04
CA ALA A 190 -19.50 7.41 27.61
C ALA A 190 -18.23 8.15 28.04
N SER A 191 -17.53 7.63 29.04
CA SER A 191 -16.32 8.27 29.59
C SER A 191 -15.10 8.20 28.66
N GLY A 192 -15.06 7.25 27.71
CA GLY A 192 -13.94 7.05 26.80
C GLY A 192 -12.65 6.56 27.44
N ASN A 193 -12.70 6.01 28.66
CA ASN A 193 -11.50 5.56 29.38
C ASN A 193 -11.12 4.09 29.11
N SER A 194 -11.92 3.37 28.35
CA SER A 194 -11.68 2.00 27.86
C SER A 194 -12.58 1.69 26.66
N PHE A 195 -12.31 0.62 25.91
CA PHE A 195 -13.24 0.18 24.84
C PHE A 195 -14.60 -0.28 25.37
N ALA A 196 -14.67 -0.76 26.62
CA ALA A 196 -15.95 -1.11 27.25
C ALA A 196 -16.83 0.12 27.56
N SER A 197 -16.24 1.30 27.69
CA SER A 197 -16.91 2.58 27.91
C SER A 197 -16.51 3.62 26.84
N ALA A 198 -16.41 3.17 25.60
CA ALA A 198 -15.93 3.97 24.49
C ALA A 198 -16.90 5.08 24.10
N MET A 199 -16.36 6.26 23.81
CA MET A 199 -17.11 7.37 23.22
C MET A 199 -17.24 7.24 21.71
N ASP A 200 -18.16 8.00 21.12
CA ASP A 200 -18.18 8.18 19.67
C ASP A 200 -17.07 9.09 19.18
N ILE A 201 -16.79 9.05 17.88
CA ILE A 201 -15.70 9.81 17.26
C ILE A 201 -15.92 11.33 17.33
N ASP A 202 -17.15 11.81 17.19
CA ASP A 202 -17.44 13.24 17.17
C ASP A 202 -17.22 13.87 18.55
N THR A 203 -17.59 13.15 19.60
CA THR A 203 -17.27 13.53 20.99
C THR A 203 -15.77 13.58 21.21
N ALA A 204 -15.02 12.54 20.79
CA ALA A 204 -13.58 12.52 20.94
C ALA A 204 -12.89 13.67 20.19
N LEU A 205 -13.29 13.95 18.95
CA LEU A 205 -12.77 15.07 18.15
C LEU A 205 -13.05 16.43 18.80
N SER A 206 -14.15 16.57 19.52
CA SER A 206 -14.52 17.84 20.18
C SER A 206 -13.67 18.18 21.40
N ILE A 207 -13.05 17.18 22.04
CA ILE A 207 -12.33 17.34 23.32
C ILE A 207 -10.82 17.12 23.23
N VAL A 208 -10.33 16.30 22.29
CA VAL A 208 -8.93 15.94 22.18
C VAL A 208 -8.03 17.16 22.01
N GLY A 209 -6.88 17.21 22.67
CA GLY A 209 -5.92 18.31 22.63
C GLY A 209 -4.47 17.82 22.49
N ALA A 210 -3.54 18.76 22.54
CA ALA A 210 -2.12 18.51 22.39
C ALA A 210 -1.60 17.42 23.34
N GLY A 211 -0.82 16.47 22.81
CA GLY A 211 -0.27 15.34 23.55
C GLY A 211 -1.27 14.24 23.93
N GLN A 212 -2.51 14.34 23.48
CA GLN A 212 -3.56 13.35 23.73
C GLN A 212 -3.80 12.45 22.52
N MET A 213 -4.43 11.30 22.75
CA MET A 213 -4.67 10.29 21.71
C MET A 213 -6.12 9.84 21.67
N ILE A 214 -6.67 9.76 20.48
CA ILE A 214 -7.88 9.00 20.13
C ILE A 214 -7.42 7.61 19.72
N LEU A 215 -7.67 6.60 20.56
CA LEU A 215 -7.38 5.21 20.27
C LEU A 215 -8.64 4.55 19.74
N MET A 216 -8.61 4.17 18.46
CA MET A 216 -9.78 3.67 17.74
C MET A 216 -9.80 2.15 17.69
N GLN A 217 -10.91 1.55 18.06
CA GLN A 217 -11.12 0.13 17.79
C GLN A 217 -11.11 -0.11 16.28
N PRO A 218 -10.37 -1.12 15.78
CA PRO A 218 -10.46 -1.52 14.38
C PRO A 218 -11.89 -1.83 13.96
N GLY A 219 -12.29 -1.35 12.78
CA GLY A 219 -13.64 -1.52 12.27
C GLY A 219 -14.07 -0.36 11.37
N THR A 220 -15.32 -0.39 10.91
CA THR A 220 -15.88 0.62 10.02
C THR A 220 -16.68 1.66 10.79
N TYR A 221 -16.26 2.90 10.69
CA TYR A 221 -16.90 4.11 11.21
C TYR A 221 -17.73 4.72 10.08
N THR A 222 -19.00 4.35 10.02
CA THR A 222 -19.89 4.78 8.94
C THR A 222 -20.38 6.20 9.18
N VAL A 223 -20.10 7.08 8.21
CA VAL A 223 -20.68 8.41 8.10
C VAL A 223 -21.79 8.34 7.07
N ALA A 224 -23.02 8.30 7.52
CA ALA A 224 -24.17 8.03 6.66
C ALA A 224 -24.31 9.09 5.56
N TYR A 225 -24.42 8.65 4.31
CA TYR A 225 -24.71 9.54 3.18
C TYR A 225 -26.10 10.16 3.31
N SER A 226 -26.18 11.43 3.00
CA SER A 226 -27.44 12.15 2.82
C SER A 226 -27.32 13.06 1.60
N ALA A 227 -28.24 12.92 0.66
CA ALA A 227 -28.19 13.64 -0.62
C ALA A 227 -28.06 15.15 -0.44
N GLY A 228 -27.08 15.74 -1.11
CA GLY A 228 -26.79 17.18 -1.08
C GLY A 228 -26.09 17.68 0.19
N ASN A 229 -25.87 16.84 1.19
CA ASN A 229 -25.16 17.22 2.41
C ASN A 229 -23.66 16.97 2.32
N LYS A 230 -22.88 17.83 2.97
CA LYS A 230 -21.45 17.65 3.18
C LYS A 230 -21.27 16.85 4.48
N ASN A 231 -20.79 15.64 4.38
CA ASN A 231 -20.59 14.76 5.55
C ASN A 231 -19.16 14.86 6.11
N THR A 232 -18.51 16.00 5.98
CA THR A 232 -17.12 16.24 6.33
C THR A 232 -16.87 16.15 7.85
N LYS A 233 -15.84 15.42 8.24
CA LYS A 233 -15.25 15.49 9.58
C LYS A 233 -14.21 16.62 9.62
N VAL A 234 -14.49 17.69 10.37
CA VAL A 234 -13.58 18.84 10.50
C VAL A 234 -12.66 18.64 11.69
N LEU A 235 -11.35 18.65 11.43
CA LEU A 235 -10.30 18.49 12.42
C LEU A 235 -9.57 19.83 12.59
N SER A 236 -10.12 20.73 13.43
CA SER A 236 -9.63 22.10 13.60
C SER A 236 -8.78 22.34 14.87
N ARG A 237 -8.74 21.36 15.78
CA ARG A 237 -7.90 21.45 16.97
C ARG A 237 -6.44 21.18 16.57
N SER A 238 -5.50 21.80 17.27
CA SER A 238 -4.07 21.62 17.00
C SER A 238 -3.36 20.94 18.16
N GLY A 239 -2.42 20.07 17.82
CA GLY A 239 -1.38 19.64 18.74
C GLY A 239 -0.31 20.71 18.93
N ALA A 240 0.88 20.31 19.33
CA ALA A 240 2.06 21.17 19.45
C ALA A 240 3.32 20.40 19.06
N ALA A 241 4.40 21.10 18.80
CA ALA A 241 5.70 20.48 18.59
C ALA A 241 6.08 19.58 19.77
N GLY A 242 6.38 18.30 19.50
CA GLY A 242 6.65 17.28 20.53
C GLY A 242 5.40 16.75 21.28
N ALA A 243 4.22 17.32 21.04
CA ALA A 243 2.96 16.91 21.65
C ALA A 243 1.81 16.88 20.62
N PRO A 244 1.90 16.04 19.58
CA PRO A 244 0.86 15.94 18.56
C PRO A 244 -0.46 15.43 19.15
N ILE A 245 -1.58 15.77 18.50
CA ILE A 245 -2.82 15.03 18.69
C ILE A 245 -2.71 13.75 17.87
N LYS A 246 -2.95 12.60 18.50
CA LYS A 246 -2.87 11.31 17.81
C LYS A 246 -4.24 10.73 17.54
N MET A 247 -4.45 10.20 16.33
CA MET A 247 -5.60 9.35 15.98
C MET A 247 -5.07 8.04 15.44
N VAL A 248 -5.21 6.96 16.20
CA VAL A 248 -4.50 5.71 15.94
C VAL A 248 -5.44 4.52 16.04
N ALA A 249 -5.39 3.60 15.07
CA ALA A 249 -6.09 2.34 15.19
C ALA A 249 -5.38 1.42 16.19
N ALA A 250 -6.15 0.85 17.12
CA ALA A 250 -5.64 -0.10 18.10
C ALA A 250 -5.20 -1.42 17.46
N ASN A 251 -4.39 -2.17 18.19
CA ASN A 251 -3.99 -3.54 17.83
C ASN A 251 -3.39 -3.66 16.42
N CYS A 252 -2.71 -2.63 15.94
CA CYS A 252 -2.18 -2.55 14.58
C CYS A 252 -3.22 -2.85 13.48
N GLY A 253 -4.50 -2.69 13.79
CA GLY A 253 -5.62 -2.86 12.87
C GLY A 253 -5.87 -1.60 12.02
N ARG A 254 -7.06 -1.54 11.43
CA ARG A 254 -7.51 -0.42 10.58
C ARG A 254 -8.81 0.17 11.12
N ALA A 255 -8.88 1.49 11.24
CA ALA A 255 -10.11 2.22 11.48
C ALA A 255 -10.55 2.87 10.17
N VAL A 256 -11.62 2.35 9.58
CA VAL A 256 -12.11 2.74 8.25
C VAL A 256 -13.22 3.76 8.39
N PHE A 257 -12.99 5.00 8.00
CA PHE A 257 -14.05 6.01 7.87
C PHE A 257 -14.70 5.88 6.50
N ASP A 258 -15.90 5.37 6.48
CA ASP A 258 -16.70 5.17 5.28
C ASP A 258 -17.78 6.25 5.17
N PHE A 259 -17.58 7.21 4.27
CA PHE A 259 -18.48 8.33 4.05
C PHE A 259 -19.71 7.98 3.19
N SER A 260 -19.77 6.74 2.72
CA SER A 260 -20.95 6.12 2.11
C SER A 260 -21.52 6.81 0.86
N PHE A 261 -20.78 7.75 0.23
CA PHE A 261 -21.23 8.36 -1.03
C PHE A 261 -21.35 7.30 -2.12
N PRO A 262 -22.46 7.26 -2.87
CA PRO A 262 -22.58 6.42 -4.05
C PRO A 262 -21.50 6.71 -5.09
N GLU A 263 -21.15 5.75 -5.91
CA GLU A 263 -19.99 5.82 -6.82
C GLU A 263 -19.98 7.04 -7.76
N ARG A 264 -21.15 7.51 -8.17
CA ARG A 264 -21.28 8.63 -9.11
C ARG A 264 -21.82 9.91 -8.47
N GLU A 265 -22.05 9.91 -7.18
CA GLU A 265 -22.46 11.10 -6.43
C GLU A 265 -21.24 11.95 -6.08
N TRP A 266 -21.34 13.24 -6.34
CA TRP A 266 -20.29 14.22 -6.10
C TRP A 266 -20.90 15.45 -5.45
N VAL A 267 -20.32 15.90 -4.35
CA VAL A 267 -20.72 17.14 -3.66
C VAL A 267 -19.45 17.93 -3.34
N GLN A 268 -19.37 19.12 -3.93
CA GLN A 268 -18.22 20.00 -3.72
C GLN A 268 -17.97 20.27 -2.24
N ASP A 269 -16.72 20.22 -1.83
CA ASP A 269 -16.24 20.39 -0.44
C ASP A 269 -16.82 19.37 0.55
N SER A 270 -17.35 18.24 0.08
CA SER A 270 -17.69 17.11 0.92
C SER A 270 -16.48 16.24 1.14
N TYR A 271 -15.48 16.79 1.83
CA TYR A 271 -14.27 16.08 2.20
C TYR A 271 -14.60 14.92 3.13
N GLY A 272 -13.80 13.88 3.11
CA GLY A 272 -13.80 12.93 4.22
C GLY A 272 -13.30 13.63 5.49
N PHE A 273 -12.01 13.93 5.55
CA PHE A 273 -11.45 14.78 6.59
C PHE A 273 -11.07 16.15 6.01
N PHE A 274 -11.47 17.21 6.70
CA PHE A 274 -10.97 18.55 6.49
C PHE A 274 -10.04 18.91 7.65
N LEU A 275 -8.73 18.79 7.43
CA LEU A 275 -7.70 19.00 8.44
C LEU A 275 -7.15 20.42 8.35
N THR A 276 -7.64 21.27 9.24
CA THR A 276 -7.17 22.66 9.40
C THR A 276 -6.25 22.84 10.60
N GLY A 277 -6.25 21.85 11.52
CA GLY A 277 -5.38 21.83 12.68
C GLY A 277 -3.96 21.40 12.36
N ASP A 278 -3.03 21.78 13.21
CA ASP A 278 -1.61 21.48 13.11
C ASP A 278 -1.22 20.32 14.05
N TYR A 279 -0.08 19.68 13.76
CA TYR A 279 0.52 18.66 14.61
C TYR A 279 -0.44 17.49 14.92
N TRP A 280 -1.08 16.94 13.90
CA TRP A 280 -1.80 15.67 13.99
C TRP A 280 -0.91 14.52 13.56
N TYR A 281 -1.09 13.39 14.20
CA TYR A 281 -0.50 12.11 13.82
C TYR A 281 -1.58 11.06 13.66
N PHE A 282 -1.71 10.55 12.43
CA PHE A 282 -2.65 9.50 12.07
C PHE A 282 -1.91 8.20 11.79
N LYS A 283 -2.40 7.08 12.34
CA LYS A 283 -1.82 5.75 12.07
C LYS A 283 -2.90 4.68 11.93
N GLY A 284 -2.84 3.93 10.82
CA GLY A 284 -3.81 2.88 10.55
C GLY A 284 -5.22 3.37 10.23
N ILE A 285 -5.36 4.61 9.77
CA ILE A 285 -6.64 5.24 9.42
C ILE A 285 -6.88 5.11 7.93
N GLU A 286 -8.09 4.70 7.55
CA GLU A 286 -8.52 4.60 6.16
C GLU A 286 -9.70 5.54 5.91
N ILE A 287 -9.67 6.25 4.78
CA ILE A 287 -10.73 7.17 4.36
C ILE A 287 -11.26 6.71 3.02
N THR A 288 -12.54 6.40 2.97
CA THR A 288 -13.16 5.88 1.77
C THR A 288 -14.52 6.49 1.49
N ARG A 289 -14.88 6.54 0.22
CA ARG A 289 -16.18 6.97 -0.30
C ARG A 289 -16.61 8.37 0.15
N ALA A 290 -15.66 9.30 0.30
CA ALA A 290 -15.97 10.72 0.49
C ALA A 290 -16.57 11.33 -0.78
N GLY A 291 -17.45 12.30 -0.66
CA GLY A 291 -18.11 12.96 -1.78
C GLY A 291 -17.24 13.94 -2.56
N TYR A 292 -16.01 14.16 -2.10
CA TYR A 292 -14.96 14.98 -2.74
C TYR A 292 -13.58 14.38 -2.40
N GLN A 293 -12.57 15.19 -1.98
CA GLN A 293 -11.29 14.61 -1.54
C GLN A 293 -11.48 13.72 -0.31
N GLY A 294 -10.69 12.64 -0.23
CA GLY A 294 -10.65 11.82 0.98
C GLY A 294 -10.18 12.63 2.18
N VAL A 295 -9.01 13.26 2.06
CA VAL A 295 -8.48 14.20 3.06
C VAL A 295 -8.08 15.50 2.37
N TYR A 296 -8.48 16.64 2.94
CA TYR A 296 -8.05 17.96 2.51
C TYR A 296 -7.30 18.65 3.64
N VAL A 297 -5.99 18.91 3.44
CA VAL A 297 -5.07 19.41 4.47
C VAL A 297 -4.73 20.87 4.20
N THR A 298 -5.01 21.73 5.16
CA THR A 298 -4.58 23.15 5.15
C THR A 298 -3.76 23.52 6.38
N GLY A 299 -3.72 22.64 7.39
CA GLY A 299 -2.86 22.77 8.58
C GLY A 299 -1.42 22.33 8.31
N ALA A 300 -0.55 22.52 9.29
CA ALA A 300 0.87 22.27 9.20
C ALA A 300 1.35 21.16 10.15
N HIS A 301 2.53 20.57 9.84
CA HIS A 301 3.20 19.56 10.69
C HIS A 301 2.36 18.32 10.98
N ASN A 302 1.56 17.90 10.02
CA ASN A 302 0.72 16.73 10.15
C ASN A 302 1.43 15.47 9.61
N THR A 303 1.17 14.31 10.22
CA THR A 303 1.75 13.04 9.79
C THR A 303 0.67 12.00 9.56
N PHE A 304 0.75 11.31 8.42
CA PHE A 304 -0.08 10.15 8.09
C PHE A 304 0.82 8.92 7.91
N GLU A 305 0.71 7.95 8.78
CA GLU A 305 1.50 6.72 8.76
C GLU A 305 0.62 5.49 8.59
N ASN A 306 0.95 4.62 7.65
CA ASN A 306 0.16 3.42 7.38
C ASN A 306 -1.32 3.71 7.17
N CYS A 307 -1.66 4.78 6.45
CA CYS A 307 -3.03 5.18 6.12
C CYS A 307 -3.42 4.75 4.71
N ALA A 308 -4.73 4.78 4.39
CA ALA A 308 -5.20 4.54 3.04
C ALA A 308 -6.35 5.49 2.65
N PHE A 309 -6.36 5.92 1.37
CA PHE A 309 -7.29 6.91 0.83
C PHE A 309 -7.84 6.39 -0.50
N TYR A 310 -9.07 5.86 -0.51
CA TYR A 310 -9.54 5.14 -1.68
C TYR A 310 -11.04 5.28 -1.96
N TYR A 311 -11.41 5.10 -3.21
CA TYR A 311 -12.79 5.25 -3.69
C TYR A 311 -13.43 6.60 -3.36
N ASN A 312 -12.62 7.67 -3.20
CA ASN A 312 -13.14 9.02 -3.00
C ASN A 312 -13.53 9.66 -4.33
N ARG A 313 -14.35 10.71 -4.31
CA ARG A 313 -14.90 11.36 -5.52
C ARG A 313 -14.01 12.48 -6.04
N ASN A 314 -12.80 12.56 -5.58
CA ASN A 314 -11.69 13.40 -6.02
C ASN A 314 -10.38 12.83 -5.46
N THR A 315 -9.31 13.61 -5.37
CA THR A 315 -7.99 13.20 -4.87
C THR A 315 -8.07 12.49 -3.50
N GLY A 316 -7.29 11.43 -3.32
CA GLY A 316 -7.24 10.66 -2.07
C GLY A 316 -6.83 11.51 -0.88
N LEU A 317 -5.63 12.11 -0.93
CA LEU A 317 -5.16 13.10 0.04
C LEU A 317 -4.61 14.32 -0.71
N GLU A 318 -5.20 15.49 -0.47
CA GLU A 318 -4.76 16.76 -1.04
C GLU A 318 -4.22 17.69 0.03
N ILE A 319 -3.05 18.29 -0.21
CA ILE A 319 -2.44 19.35 0.61
C ILE A 319 -2.52 20.64 -0.19
N ASN A 320 -3.16 21.68 0.36
CA ASN A 320 -3.45 22.91 -0.35
C ASN A 320 -3.58 24.10 0.61
N LYS A 321 -3.80 25.30 0.13
CA LYS A 321 -4.10 26.51 0.93
C LYS A 321 -3.16 26.72 2.10
N GLY A 322 -1.85 26.61 1.88
CA GLY A 322 -0.82 26.81 2.90
C GLY A 322 -0.48 25.57 3.74
N GLY A 323 -1.14 24.43 3.53
CA GLY A 323 -0.79 23.18 4.20
C GLY A 323 0.68 22.84 3.99
N SER A 324 1.44 22.65 5.09
CA SER A 324 2.90 22.61 5.04
C SER A 324 3.47 21.60 6.02
N TYR A 325 4.73 21.20 5.81
CA TYR A 325 5.45 20.24 6.66
C TYR A 325 4.65 18.98 6.96
N THR A 326 3.75 18.58 6.06
CA THR A 326 3.00 17.34 6.18
C THR A 326 3.86 16.19 5.68
N THR A 327 3.94 15.11 6.46
CA THR A 327 4.66 13.89 6.09
C THR A 327 3.69 12.73 5.94
N VAL A 328 3.70 12.09 4.78
CA VAL A 328 2.91 10.89 4.49
C VAL A 328 3.86 9.71 4.35
N ILE A 329 3.71 8.72 5.24
CA ILE A 329 4.63 7.59 5.36
C ILE A 329 3.88 6.30 5.11
N ASN A 330 4.43 5.42 4.27
CA ASN A 330 3.94 4.05 4.08
C ASN A 330 2.42 3.97 3.84
N SER A 331 1.87 4.93 3.11
CA SER A 331 0.42 5.07 2.91
C SER A 331 0.03 4.79 1.47
N ASP A 332 -1.23 4.42 1.27
CA ASP A 332 -1.79 3.99 -0.01
C ASP A 332 -2.89 4.95 -0.47
N ALA A 333 -2.90 5.31 -1.76
CA ALA A 333 -4.00 6.05 -2.38
C ALA A 333 -4.41 5.40 -3.70
N TYR A 334 -5.66 4.91 -3.78
CA TYR A 334 -6.04 4.13 -4.94
C TYR A 334 -7.53 4.23 -5.29
N ARG A 335 -7.82 4.02 -6.60
CA ARG A 335 -9.18 3.96 -7.16
C ARG A 335 -10.04 5.16 -6.78
N ASN A 336 -9.42 6.34 -6.65
CA ASN A 336 -10.15 7.59 -6.53
C ASN A 336 -10.66 8.02 -7.92
N TYR A 337 -11.91 8.50 -8.02
CA TYR A 337 -12.56 8.85 -9.29
C TYR A 337 -13.44 10.08 -9.16
N ASP A 338 -13.22 11.09 -10.00
CA ASP A 338 -14.08 12.28 -10.07
C ASP A 338 -15.21 12.08 -11.09
N PRO A 339 -16.45 11.84 -10.65
CA PRO A 339 -17.56 11.61 -11.57
C PRO A 339 -18.02 12.89 -12.29
N LYS A 340 -17.71 14.08 -11.77
CA LYS A 340 -18.06 15.35 -12.39
C LYS A 340 -17.19 15.70 -13.59
N LYS A 341 -15.95 15.22 -13.60
CA LYS A 341 -14.95 15.47 -14.64
C LYS A 341 -14.55 14.18 -15.37
N ASN A 342 -15.37 13.14 -15.27
CA ASN A 342 -15.14 11.84 -15.89
C ASN A 342 -13.75 11.26 -15.57
N GLY A 343 -13.29 11.43 -14.33
CA GLY A 343 -12.01 10.94 -13.86
C GLY A 343 -10.88 11.96 -13.84
N SER A 344 -10.92 13.01 -14.64
CA SER A 344 -9.90 14.07 -14.61
C SER A 344 -10.04 14.89 -13.32
N MET A 345 -9.10 14.88 -12.43
CA MET A 345 -8.99 15.57 -11.14
C MET A 345 -8.86 14.65 -9.91
N ALA A 346 -8.99 13.33 -10.03
CA ALA A 346 -8.90 12.44 -8.89
C ALA A 346 -7.56 11.71 -8.89
N ASP A 347 -6.61 12.28 -8.18
CA ASP A 347 -5.28 11.76 -8.01
C ASP A 347 -5.18 10.86 -6.77
N GLY A 348 -4.05 10.18 -6.62
CA GLY A 348 -3.72 9.52 -5.37
C GLY A 348 -3.37 10.55 -4.28
N PHE A 349 -2.26 11.26 -4.50
CA PHE A 349 -1.74 12.29 -3.60
C PHE A 349 -1.55 13.59 -4.36
N GLY A 350 -2.10 14.69 -3.83
CA GLY A 350 -2.09 16.00 -4.48
C GLY A 350 -1.55 17.12 -3.57
N PRO A 351 -0.22 17.22 -3.34
CA PRO A 351 0.36 18.44 -2.77
C PRO A 351 0.46 19.48 -3.89
N LYS A 352 -0.58 20.28 -4.06
CA LYS A 352 -0.74 21.10 -5.26
C LYS A 352 -1.27 22.52 -5.01
N GLN A 353 -1.27 23.32 -6.07
CA GLN A 353 -1.73 24.71 -6.06
C GLN A 353 -0.97 25.56 -5.02
N THR A 354 -1.64 26.07 -4.01
CA THR A 354 -1.07 26.93 -2.99
C THR A 354 -0.64 26.18 -1.73
N GLN A 355 -0.16 24.95 -1.87
CA GLN A 355 0.46 24.23 -0.75
C GLN A 355 1.68 24.99 -0.21
N GLY A 356 1.96 24.86 1.09
CA GLY A 356 3.14 25.46 1.73
C GLY A 356 4.37 24.52 1.69
N PRO A 357 5.52 24.97 2.23
CA PRO A 357 6.78 24.25 2.12
C PRO A 357 6.85 22.95 2.94
N GLY A 358 7.84 22.12 2.62
CA GLY A 358 8.31 21.01 3.45
C GLY A 358 7.44 19.77 3.45
N ASN A 359 6.53 19.60 2.48
CA ASN A 359 5.70 18.42 2.37
C ASN A 359 6.49 17.21 1.81
N LYS A 360 6.29 16.01 2.40
CA LYS A 360 7.05 14.80 2.10
C LYS A 360 6.17 13.57 1.96
N PHE A 361 6.52 12.69 1.00
CA PHE A 361 5.90 11.39 0.79
C PHE A 361 6.98 10.31 0.79
N ILE A 362 6.89 9.34 1.71
CA ILE A 362 7.91 8.32 1.92
C ILE A 362 7.25 6.93 1.91
N GLY A 363 7.71 6.02 1.04
CA GLY A 363 7.19 4.66 0.99
C GLY A 363 5.72 4.56 0.58
N CYS A 364 5.18 5.56 -0.11
CA CYS A 364 3.77 5.62 -0.51
C CYS A 364 3.50 4.86 -1.80
N ARG A 365 2.26 4.39 -1.99
CA ARG A 365 1.79 3.82 -3.27
C ARG A 365 0.56 4.56 -3.76
N ALA A 366 0.55 4.92 -5.05
CA ALA A 366 -0.61 5.49 -5.73
C ALA A 366 -0.94 4.64 -6.96
N TRP A 367 -2.15 4.04 -7.03
CA TRP A 367 -2.49 3.19 -8.16
C TRP A 367 -3.97 3.23 -8.53
N GLU A 368 -4.22 3.02 -9.81
CA GLU A 368 -5.57 2.98 -10.37
C GLU A 368 -6.42 4.18 -9.95
N ASN A 369 -5.79 5.35 -9.68
CA ASN A 369 -6.51 6.60 -9.58
C ASN A 369 -6.89 7.05 -10.99
N SER A 370 -8.03 7.70 -11.13
CA SER A 370 -8.53 8.03 -12.48
C SER A 370 -7.72 9.12 -13.17
N ASP A 371 -7.02 9.97 -12.43
CA ASP A 371 -6.10 10.98 -13.00
C ASP A 371 -4.65 10.55 -12.73
N ASP A 372 -3.91 11.27 -11.92
CA ASP A 372 -2.49 11.04 -11.69
C ASP A 372 -2.24 10.26 -10.38
N GLY A 373 -1.08 9.62 -10.24
CA GLY A 373 -0.68 9.00 -8.98
C GLY A 373 -0.31 10.04 -7.93
N PHE A 374 0.65 10.89 -8.27
CA PHE A 374 1.05 12.08 -7.51
C PHE A 374 0.89 13.30 -8.42
N ASP A 375 0.15 14.31 -7.97
CA ASP A 375 -0.07 15.55 -8.73
C ASP A 375 0.40 16.78 -7.95
N LEU A 376 1.49 17.40 -8.43
CA LEU A 376 2.09 18.61 -7.89
C LEU A 376 1.72 19.86 -8.75
N TYR A 377 0.56 19.83 -9.37
CA TYR A 377 0.13 20.88 -10.29
C TYR A 377 0.08 22.25 -9.63
N ASP A 378 0.67 23.25 -10.30
CA ASP A 378 0.60 24.67 -9.92
C ASP A 378 1.15 24.96 -8.51
N SER A 379 2.12 24.15 -8.06
CA SER A 379 2.70 24.23 -6.71
C SER A 379 4.03 24.99 -6.74
N PRO A 380 4.19 26.10 -5.98
CA PRO A 380 5.43 26.88 -5.97
C PRO A 380 6.49 26.33 -4.98
N GLU A 381 6.11 25.46 -4.08
CA GLU A 381 6.99 24.94 -3.02
C GLU A 381 7.50 23.53 -3.34
N GLU A 382 8.74 23.27 -2.96
CA GLU A 382 9.37 21.97 -3.12
C GLU A 382 8.62 20.87 -2.37
N VAL A 383 8.39 19.75 -3.06
CA VAL A 383 7.90 18.49 -2.49
C VAL A 383 8.98 17.43 -2.62
N THR A 384 9.21 16.68 -1.54
CA THR A 384 10.11 15.53 -1.54
C THR A 384 9.31 14.23 -1.62
N ILE A 385 9.65 13.36 -2.57
CA ILE A 385 9.05 12.01 -2.73
C ILE A 385 10.18 10.97 -2.67
N GLU A 386 10.06 9.99 -1.79
CA GLU A 386 11.08 8.98 -1.55
C GLU A 386 10.47 7.58 -1.48
N ASN A 387 11.17 6.58 -2.04
CA ASN A 387 10.79 5.16 -1.93
C ASN A 387 9.33 4.87 -2.28
N SER A 388 8.76 5.57 -3.27
CA SER A 388 7.32 5.55 -3.55
C SER A 388 7.02 4.91 -4.91
N TRP A 389 5.84 4.29 -5.03
CA TRP A 389 5.39 3.64 -6.27
C TRP A 389 4.16 4.34 -6.83
N ALA A 390 4.15 4.58 -8.16
CA ALA A 390 2.99 5.10 -8.87
C ALA A 390 2.71 4.23 -10.10
N PHE A 391 1.56 3.55 -10.13
CA PHE A 391 1.31 2.58 -11.17
C PHE A 391 -0.16 2.49 -11.61
N ARG A 392 -0.38 2.25 -12.90
CA ARG A 392 -1.69 2.07 -13.51
C ARG A 392 -2.67 3.23 -13.22
N ASN A 393 -2.16 4.45 -12.92
CA ASN A 393 -3.02 5.63 -12.80
C ASN A 393 -3.48 6.07 -14.19
N GLY A 394 -4.70 6.59 -14.31
CA GLY A 394 -5.33 6.94 -15.59
C GLY A 394 -5.80 5.74 -16.42
N VAL A 395 -5.84 4.54 -15.83
CA VAL A 395 -6.47 3.36 -16.45
C VAL A 395 -7.95 3.35 -16.10
N ASP A 396 -8.82 3.31 -17.10
CA ASP A 396 -10.27 3.21 -16.85
C ASP A 396 -10.64 1.83 -16.32
N VAL A 397 -10.72 1.71 -15.00
CA VAL A 397 -11.18 0.50 -14.31
C VAL A 397 -12.66 0.56 -13.94
N TRP A 398 -13.34 1.65 -14.25
CA TRP A 398 -14.76 1.90 -13.92
C TRP A 398 -15.72 1.63 -15.07
N GLY A 399 -15.31 1.89 -16.32
CA GLY A 399 -16.13 1.65 -17.50
C GLY A 399 -17.37 2.55 -17.61
N TYR A 400 -17.34 3.75 -17.02
CA TYR A 400 -18.50 4.65 -17.03
C TYR A 400 -18.69 5.42 -18.34
N GLY A 401 -17.75 5.31 -19.28
CA GLY A 401 -17.73 6.03 -20.54
C GLY A 401 -17.26 7.49 -20.41
N GLY A 402 -16.66 8.00 -21.49
CA GLY A 402 -16.15 9.38 -21.53
C GLY A 402 -14.96 9.65 -20.60
N PHE A 403 -14.23 8.62 -20.23
CA PHE A 403 -13.07 8.71 -19.33
C PHE A 403 -12.08 9.77 -19.82
N ALA A 404 -11.64 10.67 -18.93
CA ALA A 404 -10.83 11.84 -19.24
C ALA A 404 -9.61 12.00 -18.31
N GLY A 405 -9.21 10.94 -17.61
CA GLY A 405 -8.04 10.94 -16.74
C GLY A 405 -6.74 11.15 -17.49
N ASN A 406 -5.78 11.82 -16.87
CA ASN A 406 -4.50 12.17 -17.48
C ASN A 406 -3.50 11.01 -17.47
N GLY A 407 -3.39 10.28 -16.38
CA GLY A 407 -2.68 9.01 -16.32
C GLY A 407 -1.18 9.09 -16.21
N ASN A 408 -0.64 10.04 -15.44
CA ASN A 408 0.77 10.04 -15.09
C ASN A 408 1.01 9.32 -13.73
N GLY A 409 2.20 8.75 -13.57
CA GLY A 409 2.63 8.23 -12.28
C GLY A 409 2.95 9.36 -11.30
N PHE A 410 3.99 10.11 -11.61
CA PHE A 410 4.43 11.28 -10.85
C PHE A 410 4.41 12.51 -11.76
N LYS A 411 3.43 13.38 -11.56
CA LYS A 411 3.30 14.67 -12.23
C LYS A 411 3.92 15.75 -11.34
N LEU A 412 5.12 16.20 -11.71
CA LEU A 412 6.02 16.96 -10.86
C LEU A 412 5.94 18.47 -11.09
N GLY A 413 4.75 18.99 -11.32
CA GLY A 413 4.51 20.42 -11.47
C GLY A 413 3.39 20.75 -12.44
N GLY A 414 3.34 22.00 -12.90
CA GLY A 414 2.36 22.49 -13.88
C GLY A 414 2.23 24.00 -13.94
N ASN A 415 1.48 24.48 -14.91
CA ASN A 415 1.11 25.88 -15.08
C ASN A 415 2.28 26.87 -15.16
N HIS A 416 3.48 26.38 -15.55
CA HIS A 416 4.73 27.17 -15.61
C HIS A 416 5.18 27.75 -14.25
N VAL A 417 4.66 27.22 -13.14
CA VAL A 417 5.14 27.55 -11.80
C VAL A 417 6.43 26.77 -11.54
N ALA A 418 7.46 27.48 -11.07
CA ALA A 418 8.75 26.87 -10.76
C ALA A 418 8.74 26.26 -9.35
N ALA A 419 9.06 24.98 -9.26
CA ALA A 419 9.31 24.28 -8.00
C ALA A 419 10.44 23.26 -8.21
N ASN A 420 11.44 23.27 -7.33
CA ASN A 420 12.62 22.40 -7.43
C ASN A 420 12.36 21.06 -6.73
N ASN A 421 11.32 20.36 -7.16
CA ASN A 421 10.88 19.10 -6.59
C ASN A 421 11.98 18.04 -6.62
N ARG A 422 11.99 17.17 -5.61
CA ARG A 422 12.95 16.08 -5.47
C ARG A 422 12.23 14.73 -5.38
N ILE A 423 12.63 13.80 -6.25
CA ILE A 423 12.15 12.42 -6.20
C ILE A 423 13.33 11.43 -6.23
N THR A 424 13.31 10.46 -5.30
CA THR A 424 14.39 9.48 -5.15
C THR A 424 13.84 8.08 -4.89
N ASN A 425 14.60 7.06 -5.30
CA ASN A 425 14.33 5.64 -5.02
C ASN A 425 12.89 5.21 -5.33
N SER A 426 12.27 5.81 -6.35
CA SER A 426 10.85 5.64 -6.64
C SER A 426 10.62 4.89 -7.95
N VAL A 427 9.47 4.23 -8.06
CA VAL A 427 9.15 3.40 -9.22
C VAL A 427 7.84 3.84 -9.87
N ALA A 428 7.87 4.12 -11.19
CA ALA A 428 6.69 4.40 -11.99
C ALA A 428 6.49 3.32 -13.05
N PHE A 429 5.31 2.68 -13.09
CA PHE A 429 5.09 1.61 -14.06
C PHE A 429 3.63 1.46 -14.52
N GLY A 430 3.47 1.11 -15.79
CA GLY A 430 2.16 0.82 -16.38
C GLY A 430 1.18 2.00 -16.39
N ASN A 431 1.66 3.24 -16.27
CA ASN A 431 0.83 4.42 -16.41
C ASN A 431 0.68 4.77 -17.91
N PRO A 432 -0.53 5.01 -18.44
CA PRO A 432 -0.75 5.12 -19.88
C PRO A 432 -0.12 6.37 -20.51
N VAL A 433 0.17 7.43 -19.76
CA VAL A 433 0.77 8.65 -20.30
C VAL A 433 2.24 8.75 -19.91
N LYS A 434 2.60 9.12 -18.69
CA LYS A 434 4.00 9.22 -18.30
C LYS A 434 4.27 8.58 -16.95
N GLY A 435 5.47 8.03 -16.78
CA GLY A 435 5.95 7.56 -15.48
C GLY A 435 6.32 8.73 -14.59
N PHE A 436 7.29 9.52 -15.04
CA PHE A 436 7.73 10.77 -14.41
C PHE A 436 7.52 11.92 -15.39
N ASP A 437 6.76 12.92 -15.00
CA ASP A 437 6.33 14.05 -15.85
C ASP A 437 6.72 15.40 -15.25
N GLN A 438 7.48 16.20 -16.00
CA GLN A 438 7.74 17.60 -15.68
C GLN A 438 6.45 18.43 -15.65
N ASN A 439 5.50 18.17 -16.55
CA ASN A 439 4.23 18.85 -16.73
C ASN A 439 4.32 20.39 -16.68
N ASN A 440 5.18 20.99 -17.52
CA ASN A 440 5.41 22.43 -17.56
C ASN A 440 5.88 23.09 -16.25
N ASN A 441 6.47 22.34 -15.31
CA ASN A 441 7.22 22.94 -14.21
C ASN A 441 8.40 23.76 -14.77
N ALA A 442 8.51 25.01 -14.37
CA ALA A 442 9.58 25.90 -14.86
C ALA A 442 10.84 25.89 -13.98
N GLY A 443 10.88 25.12 -12.88
CA GLY A 443 12.02 24.92 -11.99
C GLY A 443 12.82 23.66 -12.30
N GLY A 444 14.00 23.53 -11.70
CA GLY A 444 14.90 22.39 -11.85
C GLY A 444 14.48 21.21 -10.95
N ILE A 445 14.02 20.11 -11.53
CA ILE A 445 13.61 18.90 -10.81
C ILE A 445 14.80 17.95 -10.65
N THR A 446 14.95 17.37 -9.45
CA THR A 446 15.96 16.35 -9.15
C THR A 446 15.34 14.96 -9.13
N VAL A 447 15.87 14.05 -9.97
CA VAL A 447 15.39 12.65 -10.10
C VAL A 447 16.58 11.71 -9.94
N LEU A 448 16.64 10.95 -8.84
CA LEU A 448 17.76 10.09 -8.49
C LEU A 448 17.30 8.68 -8.17
N ASN A 449 18.06 7.69 -8.61
CA ASN A 449 17.81 6.29 -8.27
C ASN A 449 16.35 5.87 -8.50
N CYS A 450 15.75 6.28 -9.63
CA CYS A 450 14.36 5.95 -9.95
C CYS A 450 14.28 4.90 -11.06
N THR A 451 13.26 4.05 -11.03
CA THR A 451 12.98 3.06 -12.07
C THR A 451 11.66 3.36 -12.76
N ALA A 452 11.65 3.42 -14.08
CA ALA A 452 10.45 3.55 -14.89
C ALA A 452 10.30 2.33 -15.82
N TYR A 453 9.10 1.72 -15.80
CA TYR A 453 8.83 0.52 -16.57
C TYR A 453 7.48 0.58 -17.28
N ALA A 454 7.49 0.37 -18.60
CA ALA A 454 6.27 0.19 -19.41
C ALA A 454 5.21 1.30 -19.21
N ASN A 455 5.63 2.57 -19.05
CA ASN A 455 4.72 3.70 -19.15
C ASN A 455 4.62 4.17 -20.61
N GLY A 456 3.62 4.94 -20.97
CA GLY A 456 3.54 5.56 -22.30
C GLY A 456 4.81 6.34 -22.65
N THR A 457 5.32 7.14 -21.71
CA THR A 457 6.67 7.71 -21.69
C THR A 457 7.24 7.51 -20.28
N ASN A 458 8.42 6.92 -20.16
CA ASN A 458 9.01 6.68 -18.84
C ASN A 458 9.46 7.98 -18.16
N TYR A 459 10.14 8.86 -18.88
CA TYR A 459 10.59 10.16 -18.37
C TYR A 459 10.24 11.26 -19.39
N GLY A 460 9.36 12.18 -19.02
CA GLY A 460 8.85 13.26 -19.86
C GLY A 460 9.27 14.64 -19.34
N PHE A 461 10.48 15.12 -19.69
CA PHE A 461 11.08 16.38 -19.21
C PHE A 461 11.56 17.22 -20.40
N GLY A 462 10.64 17.57 -21.29
CA GLY A 462 10.92 18.28 -22.52
C GLY A 462 10.49 19.76 -22.55
N ASN A 463 9.92 20.27 -21.45
CA ASN A 463 9.43 21.64 -21.41
C ASN A 463 10.53 22.64 -21.04
N ASN A 464 10.29 23.92 -21.35
CA ASN A 464 11.22 25.00 -21.02
C ASN A 464 11.27 25.23 -19.50
N LEU A 465 12.47 25.61 -19.05
CA LEU A 465 12.73 26.04 -17.68
C LEU A 465 12.98 27.55 -17.62
N ASN A 466 12.87 28.12 -16.44
CA ASN A 466 13.31 29.48 -16.16
C ASN A 466 14.83 29.61 -16.38
N SER A 467 15.27 30.82 -16.68
CA SER A 467 16.71 31.09 -16.87
C SER A 467 17.52 30.70 -15.62
N GLY A 468 18.52 29.86 -15.82
CA GLY A 468 19.40 29.36 -14.75
C GLY A 468 18.91 28.07 -14.09
N GLU A 469 17.69 27.62 -14.36
CA GLU A 469 17.17 26.34 -13.88
C GLU A 469 17.64 25.18 -14.76
N GLN A 470 17.89 24.03 -14.13
CA GLN A 470 18.31 22.82 -14.79
C GLN A 470 17.80 21.59 -14.04
N HIS A 471 17.29 20.58 -14.73
CA HIS A 471 17.00 19.28 -14.14
C HIS A 471 18.28 18.52 -13.80
N TYR A 472 18.20 17.62 -12.81
CA TYR A 472 19.33 16.79 -12.39
C TYR A 472 18.93 15.31 -12.33
N PHE A 473 19.59 14.46 -13.18
CA PHE A 473 19.28 13.04 -13.32
C PHE A 473 20.52 12.18 -13.09
N ARG A 474 20.45 11.23 -12.13
CA ARG A 474 21.51 10.24 -11.87
C ARG A 474 20.92 8.89 -11.48
N ASN A 475 21.58 7.84 -11.88
CA ASN A 475 21.32 6.46 -11.49
C ASN A 475 19.88 5.99 -11.79
N ASN A 476 19.21 6.58 -12.77
CA ASN A 476 17.85 6.21 -13.11
C ASN A 476 17.83 5.09 -14.16
N VAL A 477 16.78 4.25 -14.08
CA VAL A 477 16.56 3.14 -15.01
C VAL A 477 15.28 3.36 -15.82
N SER A 478 15.36 3.11 -17.13
CA SER A 478 14.21 3.11 -18.05
C SER A 478 14.16 1.80 -18.82
N VAL A 479 13.04 1.07 -18.70
CA VAL A 479 12.78 -0.18 -19.44
C VAL A 479 11.41 -0.09 -20.11
N SER A 480 11.34 -0.49 -21.39
CA SER A 480 10.09 -0.55 -22.16
C SER A 480 9.29 0.77 -22.18
N GLY A 481 9.96 1.90 -22.35
CA GLY A 481 9.30 3.21 -22.49
C GLY A 481 10.28 4.30 -22.93
N ALA A 482 9.77 5.37 -23.52
CA ALA A 482 10.57 6.48 -24.05
C ALA A 482 11.18 7.33 -22.92
N VAL A 483 12.33 7.93 -23.22
CA VAL A 483 13.01 8.93 -22.38
C VAL A 483 13.14 10.23 -23.19
N ASN A 484 12.42 11.25 -22.78
CA ASN A 484 12.41 12.58 -23.40
C ASN A 484 12.86 13.62 -22.37
N ILE A 485 14.15 13.94 -22.35
CA ILE A 485 14.75 14.85 -21.36
C ILE A 485 15.52 15.95 -22.09
N SER A 486 15.25 17.20 -21.75
CA SER A 486 15.99 18.39 -22.16
C SER A 486 16.30 19.27 -20.95
N ASN A 487 17.15 20.28 -21.14
CA ASN A 487 17.52 21.24 -20.09
C ASN A 487 17.98 20.60 -18.78
N ALA A 488 18.82 19.54 -18.87
CA ALA A 488 19.19 18.70 -17.75
C ALA A 488 20.69 18.41 -17.70
N ASP A 489 21.25 18.35 -16.50
CA ASP A 489 22.46 17.58 -16.24
C ASP A 489 22.04 16.10 -16.10
N ASN A 490 22.11 15.40 -17.23
CA ASN A 490 21.57 14.05 -17.42
C ASN A 490 22.72 13.09 -17.77
N LYS A 491 23.27 12.41 -16.75
CA LYS A 491 24.41 11.50 -16.87
C LYS A 491 24.25 10.30 -15.96
N TYR A 492 24.96 9.22 -16.24
CA TYR A 492 24.99 8.01 -15.41
C TYR A 492 23.59 7.43 -15.15
N ASN A 493 22.76 7.34 -16.19
CA ASN A 493 21.48 6.67 -16.17
C ASN A 493 21.52 5.50 -17.16
N SER A 494 20.63 4.55 -17.10
CA SER A 494 20.66 3.35 -17.96
C SER A 494 20.64 3.68 -19.47
N TRP A 495 20.15 4.84 -19.88
CA TRP A 495 20.13 5.28 -21.28
C TRP A 495 21.38 6.05 -21.73
N ASN A 496 22.29 6.37 -20.80
CA ASN A 496 23.53 7.13 -21.10
C ASN A 496 24.70 6.83 -20.15
N GLY A 497 24.59 5.80 -19.31
CA GLY A 497 25.59 5.39 -18.32
C GLY A 497 26.51 4.24 -18.78
N GLY A 498 26.37 3.77 -20.00
CA GLY A 498 27.20 2.68 -20.53
C GLY A 498 26.69 1.27 -20.23
N VAL A 499 25.50 1.14 -19.60
CA VAL A 499 24.78 -0.11 -19.34
C VAL A 499 23.48 -0.14 -20.15
N THR A 500 22.87 -1.32 -20.29
CA THR A 500 21.61 -1.47 -21.02
C THR A 500 20.60 -2.18 -20.13
N ALA A 501 19.62 -1.44 -19.61
CA ALA A 501 18.60 -2.00 -18.76
C ALA A 501 17.52 -2.77 -19.56
N SER A 502 17.14 -3.93 -19.06
CA SER A 502 16.12 -4.81 -19.62
C SER A 502 15.30 -5.45 -18.49
N THR A 503 14.27 -6.21 -18.84
CA THR A 503 13.54 -7.01 -17.84
C THR A 503 14.36 -8.14 -17.22
N ALA A 504 15.44 -8.57 -17.88
CA ALA A 504 16.35 -9.61 -17.39
C ALA A 504 17.20 -9.16 -16.18
N ASP A 505 17.30 -7.85 -15.94
CA ASP A 505 18.04 -7.26 -14.83
C ASP A 505 17.30 -7.34 -13.50
N PHE A 506 16.01 -7.64 -13.53
CA PHE A 506 15.17 -7.66 -12.34
C PHE A 506 14.81 -9.09 -11.92
N GLU A 507 14.71 -9.30 -10.60
CA GLU A 507 14.18 -10.54 -10.03
C GLU A 507 12.74 -10.79 -10.50
N ASN A 508 11.95 -9.71 -10.61
CA ASN A 508 10.54 -9.76 -10.93
C ASN A 508 10.02 -8.46 -11.56
N VAL A 509 9.24 -8.59 -12.61
CA VAL A 509 8.50 -7.50 -13.27
C VAL A 509 7.00 -7.79 -13.40
N ASP A 510 6.48 -8.75 -12.62
CA ASP A 510 5.05 -9.08 -12.58
C ASP A 510 4.28 -8.01 -11.82
N LEU A 511 3.59 -7.16 -12.56
CA LEU A 511 2.86 -6.02 -12.02
C LEU A 511 1.69 -6.41 -11.09
N SER A 512 1.21 -7.64 -11.15
CA SER A 512 0.17 -8.14 -10.24
C SER A 512 0.63 -8.15 -8.78
N LYS A 513 1.93 -8.20 -8.53
CA LYS A 513 2.54 -8.17 -7.20
C LYS A 513 2.61 -6.77 -6.57
N ALA A 514 2.33 -5.72 -7.33
CA ALA A 514 2.42 -4.34 -6.85
C ALA A 514 1.44 -4.00 -5.71
N THR A 515 0.27 -4.64 -5.72
CA THR A 515 -0.77 -4.48 -4.69
C THR A 515 -0.65 -5.47 -3.53
N ALA A 516 0.42 -6.26 -3.47
CA ALA A 516 0.68 -7.14 -2.34
C ALA A 516 0.64 -6.38 -1.00
N ALA A 517 0.32 -7.11 0.07
CA ALA A 517 0.33 -6.54 1.41
C ALA A 517 1.68 -5.91 1.73
N ARG A 518 1.66 -4.80 2.45
CA ARG A 518 2.87 -4.18 3.00
C ARG A 518 3.55 -5.11 4.01
N ASN A 519 4.83 -4.91 4.21
CA ASN A 519 5.55 -5.56 5.30
C ASN A 519 4.97 -5.14 6.66
N ILE A 520 5.28 -5.87 7.72
CA ILE A 520 4.73 -5.65 9.07
C ILE A 520 5.07 -4.25 9.64
N ASP A 521 6.19 -3.68 9.23
CA ASP A 521 6.62 -2.32 9.58
C ASP A 521 5.94 -1.23 8.73
N GLY A 522 5.06 -1.62 7.83
CA GLY A 522 4.37 -0.73 6.89
C GLY A 522 5.14 -0.42 5.62
N SER A 523 6.40 -0.84 5.47
CA SER A 523 7.20 -0.61 4.27
C SER A 523 6.62 -1.32 3.03
N LEU A 524 7.11 -0.95 1.87
CA LEU A 524 6.73 -1.57 0.60
C LEU A 524 7.00 -3.09 0.61
N PRO A 525 6.18 -3.91 -0.06
CA PRO A 525 6.33 -5.35 -0.05
C PRO A 525 7.68 -5.79 -0.62
N ASN A 526 8.36 -6.68 0.10
CA ASN A 526 9.61 -7.28 -0.35
C ASN A 526 9.33 -8.56 -1.17
N ASN A 527 8.84 -8.39 -2.39
CA ASN A 527 8.42 -9.48 -3.28
C ASN A 527 9.23 -9.57 -4.58
N GLY A 528 10.42 -8.95 -4.61
CA GLY A 528 11.33 -8.94 -5.75
C GLY A 528 10.95 -7.98 -6.88
N LEU A 529 9.81 -7.29 -6.81
CA LEU A 529 9.35 -6.39 -7.87
C LEU A 529 10.35 -5.24 -8.07
N PHE A 530 10.93 -5.16 -9.27
CA PHE A 530 11.98 -4.23 -9.69
C PHE A 530 13.27 -4.25 -8.85
N ARG A 531 13.51 -5.27 -8.03
CA ARG A 531 14.81 -5.49 -7.40
C ARG A 531 15.78 -6.08 -8.40
N LEU A 532 17.05 -5.67 -8.31
CA LEU A 532 18.07 -6.15 -9.22
C LEU A 532 18.40 -7.62 -8.93
N LYS A 533 18.47 -8.38 -10.01
CA LYS A 533 18.89 -9.78 -9.98
C LYS A 533 20.40 -9.88 -9.82
N SER A 534 20.87 -10.86 -9.09
CA SER A 534 22.30 -11.17 -9.02
C SER A 534 22.92 -11.30 -10.41
N GLY A 535 24.01 -10.56 -10.66
CA GLY A 535 24.69 -10.51 -11.96
C GLY A 535 24.12 -9.51 -12.96
N SER A 536 23.15 -8.66 -12.58
CA SER A 536 22.76 -7.50 -13.38
C SER A 536 23.93 -6.52 -13.52
N ASP A 537 24.12 -5.96 -14.71
CA ASP A 537 25.12 -4.92 -14.99
C ASP A 537 24.73 -3.53 -14.45
N LEU A 538 23.55 -3.42 -13.84
CA LEU A 538 23.07 -2.23 -13.12
C LEU A 538 23.61 -2.17 -11.67
N ILE A 539 24.09 -3.30 -11.13
CA ILE A 539 24.71 -3.37 -9.80
C ILE A 539 26.06 -2.65 -9.83
N ASP A 540 26.32 -1.80 -8.83
CA ASP A 540 27.54 -0.98 -8.71
C ASP A 540 27.82 -0.07 -9.94
N ALA A 541 26.81 0.18 -10.79
CA ALA A 541 26.98 0.95 -12.03
C ALA A 541 26.63 2.44 -11.89
N GLY A 542 26.11 2.84 -10.75
CA GLY A 542 25.74 4.22 -10.44
C GLY A 542 26.92 5.06 -9.96
N VAL A 543 26.62 6.30 -9.62
CA VAL A 543 27.56 7.26 -9.02
C VAL A 543 27.02 7.77 -7.70
N GLU A 544 27.94 8.18 -6.82
CA GLU A 544 27.59 8.73 -5.50
C GLU A 544 26.73 10.01 -5.64
N VAL A 545 25.58 10.01 -5.00
CA VAL A 545 24.59 11.11 -5.02
C VAL A 545 24.11 11.53 -3.63
N GLY A 546 24.78 11.05 -2.57
CA GLY A 546 24.44 11.32 -1.17
C GLY A 546 23.23 10.53 -0.66
N LEU A 547 22.84 9.46 -1.34
CA LEU A 547 21.85 8.49 -0.89
C LEU A 547 22.56 7.24 -0.33
N PRO A 548 21.95 6.51 0.62
CA PRO A 548 22.50 5.24 1.09
C PRO A 548 22.69 4.25 -0.07
N SER A 549 23.83 3.58 -0.11
CA SER A 549 24.16 2.57 -1.10
C SER A 549 24.81 1.35 -0.45
N ASN A 550 24.76 0.21 -1.13
CA ASN A 550 25.46 -1.02 -0.80
C ASN A 550 26.53 -1.30 -1.86
N GLY A 551 27.51 -2.17 -1.56
CA GLY A 551 28.51 -2.59 -2.56
C GLY A 551 29.66 -1.60 -2.74
N SER A 552 30.26 -1.59 -3.92
CA SER A 552 31.44 -0.77 -4.28
C SER A 552 31.05 0.61 -4.84
N ALA A 553 29.85 0.76 -5.34
CA ALA A 553 29.22 1.99 -5.82
C ALA A 553 27.69 1.85 -5.69
N PRO A 554 26.92 2.96 -5.80
CA PRO A 554 25.47 2.88 -5.87
C PRO A 554 25.00 2.05 -7.07
N ASP A 555 23.87 1.36 -6.92
CA ASP A 555 23.20 0.70 -8.02
C ASP A 555 22.43 1.69 -8.89
N MET A 556 22.15 1.33 -10.14
CA MET A 556 21.18 2.07 -10.94
C MET A 556 19.76 1.54 -10.68
N GLY A 557 18.82 2.45 -10.41
CA GLY A 557 17.42 2.14 -10.17
C GLY A 557 16.98 2.38 -8.73
N ALA A 558 15.74 1.98 -8.43
CA ALA A 558 15.06 2.34 -7.19
C ALA A 558 15.49 1.53 -5.95
N PHE A 559 16.22 0.44 -6.15
CA PHE A 559 16.61 -0.48 -5.08
C PHE A 559 18.06 -0.86 -5.19
N GLU A 560 18.76 -0.80 -4.07
CA GLU A 560 20.09 -1.39 -3.93
C GLU A 560 19.99 -2.93 -3.85
N ALA A 561 20.92 -3.63 -4.50
CA ALA A 561 21.09 -5.06 -4.36
C ALA A 561 21.56 -5.42 -2.95
N ASN A 562 21.18 -6.61 -2.47
CA ASN A 562 21.53 -7.11 -1.13
C ASN A 562 22.91 -7.76 -1.12
#